data_3befee2113168cb097445818a3cfffe1
#
_entry.id   3befee2113168cb097445818a3cfffe1
#
_cell.length_a   1.000
_cell.length_b   1.000
_cell.length_c   1.000
_cell.angle_alpha   90.00
_cell.angle_beta   90.00
_cell.angle_gamma   90.00
#
_symmetry.space_group_name_H-M   'P 1'
#
loop_
_entity.id
_entity.type
_entity.pdbx_description
1 polymer ?
#
loop_
_entity_poly.entity_id
_entity_poly.type
_entity_poly.pdbx_seq_one_letter_code
_entity_poly.pdbx_strand_id
1 'polypeptide(L)'
;STNKNFNHIKTQLGLNDFKEVFLGSPFNYKKNALVLVPNDMPEPEKDNYQEILEETISNATRVNNAKIMALFTSYNSLLKTARTLQNFAKQNDINLLVQKPLTSPYDLVQQFLQSSKPLLLGTSSFWEGIDLNDDLNILIFARLPFQPPNDPLFQARSELYANPFKDYA
;
A
#
# COMPACT_ATOMS: atom_id res chain seq x y z
N SER A 1 18.30 -5.23 -5.14
CA SER A 1 18.98 -6.39 -5.77
C SER A 1 18.16 -7.64 -5.52
N THR A 2 17.64 -8.23 -6.57
CA THR A 2 16.97 -9.51 -6.52
C THR A 2 17.98 -10.61 -6.21
N ASN A 3 17.64 -11.55 -5.31
CA ASN A 3 18.48 -12.70 -4.94
C ASN A 3 19.89 -12.36 -4.42
N LYS A 4 20.07 -11.21 -3.77
CA LYS A 4 21.34 -10.75 -3.19
C LYS A 4 22.51 -10.65 -4.19
N ASN A 5 22.22 -10.42 -5.47
CA ASN A 5 23.22 -10.17 -6.49
C ASN A 5 22.78 -9.03 -7.43
N PHE A 6 23.69 -8.51 -8.22
CA PHE A 6 23.46 -7.40 -9.15
C PHE A 6 23.36 -7.84 -10.61
N ASN A 7 23.34 -9.15 -10.91
CA ASN A 7 23.38 -9.67 -12.27
C ASN A 7 22.26 -9.13 -13.15
N HIS A 8 21.04 -9.07 -12.63
CA HIS A 8 19.90 -8.50 -13.36
C HIS A 8 20.15 -7.03 -13.74
N ILE A 9 20.55 -6.20 -12.77
CA ILE A 9 20.83 -4.76 -13.00
C ILE A 9 22.00 -4.59 -13.97
N LYS A 10 23.05 -5.41 -13.83
CA LYS A 10 24.18 -5.45 -14.79
C LYS A 10 23.71 -5.62 -16.22
N THR A 11 22.93 -6.67 -16.44
CA THR A 11 22.43 -7.02 -17.77
C THR A 11 21.53 -5.92 -18.33
N GLN A 12 20.61 -5.41 -17.51
CA GLN A 12 19.67 -4.37 -17.94
C GLN A 12 20.33 -3.05 -18.29
N LEU A 13 21.40 -2.68 -17.59
CA LEU A 13 22.14 -1.44 -17.80
C LEU A 13 23.38 -1.58 -18.70
N GLY A 14 23.70 -2.80 -19.15
CA GLY A 14 24.90 -3.05 -19.97
C GLY A 14 26.21 -2.74 -19.24
N LEU A 15 26.28 -2.90 -17.92
CA LEU A 15 27.46 -2.58 -17.13
C LEU A 15 28.49 -3.70 -17.18
N ASN A 16 29.71 -3.40 -17.66
CA ASN A 16 30.82 -4.37 -17.77
C ASN A 16 31.82 -4.23 -16.61
N ASP A 17 32.09 -3.01 -16.17
CA ASP A 17 33.02 -2.73 -15.07
C ASP A 17 32.38 -1.80 -14.04
N PHE A 18 32.22 -2.28 -12.81
CA PHE A 18 31.58 -1.52 -11.73
C PHE A 18 31.88 -2.14 -10.36
N LYS A 19 31.78 -1.33 -9.34
CA LYS A 19 31.92 -1.75 -7.95
C LYS A 19 30.54 -2.07 -7.35
N GLU A 20 30.37 -3.29 -6.86
CA GLU A 20 29.19 -3.70 -6.11
C GLU A 20 29.35 -3.36 -4.63
N VAL A 21 28.34 -2.72 -4.05
CA VAL A 21 28.28 -2.46 -2.62
C VAL A 21 26.91 -2.91 -2.10
N PHE A 22 26.90 -3.81 -1.15
CA PHE A 22 25.71 -4.32 -0.51
C PHE A 22 25.64 -3.80 0.93
N LEU A 23 24.69 -2.93 1.18
CA LEU A 23 24.43 -2.38 2.51
C LEU A 23 23.18 -3.00 3.10
N GLY A 24 23.24 -3.38 4.36
CA GLY A 24 22.06 -3.82 5.09
C GLY A 24 21.14 -2.64 5.43
N SER A 25 19.89 -2.95 5.82
CA SER A 25 18.98 -1.93 6.33
C SER A 25 19.40 -1.48 7.75
N PRO A 26 19.36 -0.19 8.06
CA PRO A 26 19.55 0.30 9.42
C PRO A 26 18.36 -0.02 10.34
N PHE A 27 17.22 -0.40 9.77
CA PHE A 27 15.99 -0.67 10.52
C PHE A 27 15.88 -2.12 10.95
N ASN A 28 15.51 -2.35 12.21
CA ASN A 28 15.19 -3.68 12.72
C ASN A 28 13.71 -4.02 12.46
N TYR A 29 13.40 -4.46 11.25
CA TYR A 29 12.03 -4.79 10.85
C TYR A 29 11.38 -5.85 11.74
N LYS A 30 12.15 -6.84 12.22
CA LYS A 30 11.62 -7.90 13.11
C LYS A 30 11.09 -7.37 14.43
N LYS A 31 11.65 -6.25 14.90
CA LYS A 31 11.23 -5.61 16.15
C LYS A 31 10.17 -4.54 15.93
N ASN A 32 10.25 -3.83 14.81
CA ASN A 32 9.50 -2.60 14.61
C ASN A 32 8.29 -2.78 13.70
N ALA A 33 8.12 -3.93 13.03
CA ALA A 33 7.00 -4.18 12.14
C ALA A 33 6.38 -5.56 12.37
N LEU A 34 5.05 -5.62 12.39
CA LEU A 34 4.26 -6.84 12.37
C LEU A 34 3.46 -6.88 11.07
N VAL A 35 3.69 -7.90 10.26
CA VAL A 35 2.91 -8.12 9.04
C VAL A 35 1.85 -9.18 9.32
N LEU A 36 0.58 -8.81 9.13
CA LEU A 36 -0.57 -9.69 9.26
C LEU A 36 -1.14 -9.98 7.87
N VAL A 37 -1.27 -11.25 7.54
CA VAL A 37 -1.90 -11.70 6.30
C VAL A 37 -3.10 -12.57 6.69
N PRO A 38 -4.34 -12.05 6.59
CA PRO A 38 -5.54 -12.82 6.90
C PRO A 38 -5.66 -13.99 5.92
N ASN A 39 -5.87 -15.19 6.42
CA ASN A 39 -6.07 -16.40 5.60
C ASN A 39 -7.55 -16.71 5.32
N ASP A 40 -8.44 -15.99 5.97
CA ASP A 40 -9.90 -16.04 5.84
C ASP A 40 -10.48 -14.90 4.99
N MET A 41 -9.63 -14.01 4.49
CA MET A 41 -10.03 -12.95 3.58
C MET A 41 -10.41 -13.55 2.22
N PRO A 42 -11.61 -13.27 1.69
CA PRO A 42 -11.99 -13.75 0.36
C PRO A 42 -11.10 -13.15 -0.72
N GLU A 43 -11.06 -13.81 -1.88
CA GLU A 43 -10.37 -13.26 -3.05
C GLU A 43 -11.01 -11.94 -3.49
N PRO A 44 -10.21 -10.99 -4.00
CA PRO A 44 -10.69 -9.65 -4.36
C PRO A 44 -11.82 -9.59 -5.41
N GLU A 45 -12.01 -10.66 -6.17
CA GLU A 45 -13.07 -10.82 -7.18
C GLU A 45 -14.41 -11.32 -6.59
N LYS A 46 -14.43 -11.76 -5.33
CA LYS A 46 -15.66 -12.23 -4.67
C LYS A 46 -16.53 -11.06 -4.23
N ASP A 47 -17.84 -11.24 -4.32
CA ASP A 47 -18.83 -10.19 -4.02
C ASP A 47 -18.72 -9.65 -2.59
N ASN A 48 -18.38 -10.50 -1.63
CA ASN A 48 -18.25 -10.15 -0.22
C ASN A 48 -16.86 -9.55 0.17
N TYR A 49 -15.91 -9.49 -0.76
CA TYR A 49 -14.55 -8.95 -0.48
C TYR A 49 -14.60 -7.52 0.05
N GLN A 50 -15.37 -6.66 -0.61
CA GLN A 50 -15.46 -5.24 -0.27
C GLN A 50 -16.03 -5.04 1.15
N GLU A 51 -17.06 -5.80 1.51
CA GLU A 51 -17.69 -5.76 2.83
C GLU A 51 -16.72 -6.17 3.94
N ILE A 52 -16.02 -7.30 3.76
CA ILE A 52 -15.04 -7.79 4.74
C ILE A 52 -13.83 -6.85 4.86
N LEU A 53 -13.39 -6.24 3.76
CA LEU A 53 -12.36 -5.21 3.78
C LEU A 53 -12.80 -4.00 4.62
N GLU A 54 -14.02 -3.50 4.44
CA GLU A 54 -14.58 -2.37 5.17
C GLU A 54 -14.73 -2.69 6.67
N GLU A 55 -15.15 -3.90 6.99
CA GLU A 55 -15.19 -4.39 8.37
C GLU A 55 -13.79 -4.46 8.98
N THR A 56 -12.81 -4.99 8.25
CA THR A 56 -11.41 -5.07 8.68
C THR A 56 -10.85 -3.67 8.97
N ILE A 57 -11.09 -2.70 8.10
CA ILE A 57 -10.67 -1.31 8.30
C ILE A 57 -11.36 -0.72 9.53
N SER A 58 -12.68 -0.91 9.68
CA SER A 58 -13.41 -0.39 10.84
C SER A 58 -12.92 -1.02 12.17
N ASN A 59 -12.62 -2.31 12.17
CA ASN A 59 -12.07 -3.00 13.34
C ASN A 59 -10.67 -2.48 13.71
N ALA A 60 -9.83 -2.18 12.72
CA ALA A 60 -8.52 -1.57 12.95
C ALA A 60 -8.61 -0.23 13.69
N THR A 61 -9.67 0.56 13.45
CA THR A 61 -9.87 1.86 14.13
C THR A 61 -10.20 1.74 15.61
N ARG A 62 -10.49 0.53 16.11
CA ARG A 62 -10.71 0.29 17.55
C ARG A 62 -9.42 0.28 18.37
N VAL A 63 -8.27 0.19 17.70
CA VAL A 63 -6.97 0.38 18.37
C VAL A 63 -6.88 1.82 18.85
N ASN A 64 -6.67 1.99 20.13
CA ASN A 64 -6.72 3.30 20.77
C ASN A 64 -5.65 4.25 20.18
N ASN A 65 -6.08 5.43 19.78
CA ASN A 65 -5.24 6.50 19.18
C ASN A 65 -4.35 6.07 18.01
N ALA A 66 -4.72 5.00 17.29
CA ALA A 66 -3.94 4.58 16.13
C ALA A 66 -4.17 5.52 14.94
N LYS A 67 -3.07 5.94 14.31
CA LYS A 67 -3.07 6.60 13.00
C LYS A 67 -3.03 5.54 11.90
N ILE A 68 -4.06 5.51 11.08
CA ILE A 68 -4.31 4.40 10.15
C ILE A 68 -4.34 4.91 8.72
N MET A 69 -3.64 4.21 7.84
CA MET A 69 -3.70 4.44 6.40
C MET A 69 -4.16 3.16 5.70
N ALA A 70 -5.14 3.26 4.81
CA ALA A 70 -5.56 2.18 3.93
C ALA A 70 -5.29 2.55 2.48
N LEU A 71 -4.53 1.70 1.78
CA LEU A 71 -4.09 1.89 0.41
C LEU A 71 -4.85 0.99 -0.55
N PHE A 72 -5.39 1.61 -1.59
CA PHE A 72 -6.21 0.98 -2.61
C PHE A 72 -5.53 1.03 -3.97
N THR A 73 -5.73 0.01 -4.77
CA THR A 73 -5.34 -0.01 -6.20
C THR A 73 -6.48 0.48 -7.11
N SER A 74 -7.70 0.62 -6.56
CA SER A 74 -8.88 1.07 -7.26
C SER A 74 -9.54 2.26 -6.56
N TYR A 75 -9.68 3.36 -7.29
CA TYR A 75 -10.38 4.55 -6.82
C TYR A 75 -11.86 4.28 -6.53
N ASN A 76 -12.49 3.39 -7.28
CA ASN A 76 -13.87 2.99 -7.05
C ASN A 76 -14.04 2.26 -5.70
N SER A 77 -13.16 1.31 -5.38
CA SER A 77 -13.14 0.61 -4.08
C SER A 77 -12.89 1.59 -2.93
N LEU A 78 -11.94 2.51 -3.09
CA LEU A 78 -11.69 3.58 -2.12
C LEU A 78 -12.96 4.41 -1.84
N LEU A 79 -13.67 4.85 -2.89
CA LEU A 79 -14.89 5.65 -2.72
C LEU A 79 -16.04 4.87 -2.09
N LYS A 80 -16.18 3.57 -2.41
CA LYS A 80 -17.15 2.70 -1.73
C LYS A 80 -16.87 2.65 -0.23
N THR A 81 -15.64 2.29 0.14
CA THR A 81 -15.20 2.25 1.54
C THR A 81 -15.42 3.59 2.24
N ALA A 82 -15.08 4.71 1.60
CA ALA A 82 -15.29 6.03 2.18
C ALA A 82 -16.76 6.31 2.51
N ARG A 83 -17.68 5.94 1.61
CA ARG A 83 -19.13 6.11 1.81
C ARG A 83 -19.65 5.24 2.95
N THR A 84 -19.28 3.97 2.98
CA THR A 84 -19.68 3.01 4.03
C THR A 84 -19.18 3.48 5.40
N LEU A 85 -17.91 3.89 5.48
CA LEU A 85 -17.29 4.28 6.75
C LEU A 85 -17.65 5.70 7.20
N GLN A 86 -18.30 6.53 6.41
CA GLN A 86 -18.56 7.94 6.73
C GLN A 86 -19.37 8.12 8.04
N ASN A 87 -20.46 7.38 8.19
CA ASN A 87 -21.31 7.47 9.39
C ASN A 87 -20.61 6.84 10.60
N PHE A 88 -19.96 5.71 10.41
CA PHE A 88 -19.16 5.05 11.43
C PHE A 88 -18.05 5.97 11.95
N ALA A 89 -17.32 6.63 11.07
CA ALA A 89 -16.25 7.55 11.43
C ALA A 89 -16.76 8.71 12.29
N LYS A 90 -17.89 9.32 11.89
CA LYS A 90 -18.54 10.41 12.67
C LYS A 90 -18.96 9.96 14.06
N GLN A 91 -19.52 8.75 14.22
CA GLN A 91 -19.99 8.21 15.50
C GLN A 91 -18.84 7.85 16.45
N ASN A 92 -17.63 7.63 15.93
CA ASN A 92 -16.46 7.18 16.69
C ASN A 92 -15.33 8.22 16.75
N ASP A 93 -15.62 9.49 16.42
CA ASP A 93 -14.66 10.61 16.41
C ASP A 93 -13.40 10.32 15.58
N ILE A 94 -13.57 9.61 14.46
CA ILE A 94 -12.50 9.31 13.51
C ILE A 94 -12.46 10.41 12.47
N ASN A 95 -11.29 11.00 12.26
CA ASN A 95 -11.06 11.92 11.16
C ASN A 95 -10.82 11.15 9.85
N LEU A 96 -11.89 10.94 9.08
CA LEU A 96 -11.84 10.23 7.81
C LEU A 96 -11.32 11.14 6.70
N LEU A 97 -10.09 10.91 6.29
CA LEU A 97 -9.39 11.61 5.22
C LEU A 97 -9.46 10.78 3.94
N VAL A 98 -10.04 11.32 2.89
CA VAL A 98 -10.29 10.59 1.63
C VAL A 98 -9.61 11.30 0.50
N GLN A 99 -8.71 10.61 -0.20
CA GLN A 99 -8.13 11.13 -1.43
C GLN A 99 -9.21 11.31 -2.49
N LYS A 100 -9.29 12.52 -3.03
CA LYS A 100 -10.18 12.87 -4.16
C LYS A 100 -9.35 13.36 -5.34
N PRO A 101 -9.88 13.33 -6.57
CA PRO A 101 -9.26 14.05 -7.68
C PRO A 101 -9.04 15.51 -7.27
N LEU A 102 -7.87 16.04 -7.60
CA LEU A 102 -7.48 17.43 -7.27
C LEU A 102 -7.17 17.70 -5.77
N THR A 103 -7.29 16.74 -4.88
CA THR A 103 -6.80 16.91 -3.49
C THR A 103 -5.30 16.75 -3.46
N SER A 104 -4.61 17.73 -2.90
CA SER A 104 -3.17 17.64 -2.68
C SER A 104 -2.83 16.50 -1.72
N PRO A 105 -1.97 15.53 -2.08
CA PRO A 105 -1.49 14.53 -1.13
C PRO A 105 -0.81 15.17 0.09
N TYR A 106 -0.09 16.25 -0.11
CA TYR A 106 0.57 17.00 0.97
C TYR A 106 -0.43 17.50 2.01
N ASP A 107 -1.55 18.10 1.58
CA ASP A 107 -2.56 18.63 2.51
C ASP A 107 -3.23 17.51 3.32
N LEU A 108 -3.48 16.36 2.68
CA LEU A 108 -4.01 15.18 3.38
C LEU A 108 -3.01 14.63 4.41
N VAL A 109 -1.72 14.62 4.09
CA VAL A 109 -0.66 14.23 5.02
C VAL A 109 -0.61 15.18 6.21
N GLN A 110 -0.68 16.50 5.98
CA GLN A 110 -0.69 17.47 7.08
C GLN A 110 -1.90 17.27 8.00
N GLN A 111 -3.10 17.06 7.45
CA GLN A 111 -4.30 16.75 8.23
C GLN A 111 -4.17 15.42 8.99
N PHE A 112 -3.54 14.41 8.39
CA PHE A 112 -3.26 13.12 9.02
C PHE A 112 -2.35 13.27 10.22
N LEU A 113 -1.25 14.01 10.08
CA LEU A 113 -0.28 14.23 11.15
C LEU A 113 -0.87 15.02 12.33
N GLN A 114 -1.73 16.02 12.05
CA GLN A 114 -2.36 16.87 13.06
C GLN A 114 -3.53 16.19 13.78
N SER A 115 -4.11 15.15 13.21
CA SER A 115 -5.26 14.47 13.79
C SER A 115 -4.85 13.47 14.86
N SER A 116 -5.63 13.39 15.94
CA SER A 116 -5.44 12.39 17.00
C SER A 116 -5.88 10.99 16.60
N LYS A 117 -6.87 10.87 15.69
CA LYS A 117 -7.43 9.58 15.27
C LYS A 117 -7.75 9.60 13.76
N PRO A 118 -6.74 9.71 12.90
CA PRO A 118 -6.97 9.75 11.47
C PRO A 118 -7.13 8.37 10.86
N LEU A 119 -8.03 8.27 9.88
CA LEU A 119 -8.11 7.18 8.93
C LEU A 119 -7.96 7.77 7.52
N LEU A 120 -6.80 7.58 6.90
CA LEU A 120 -6.54 8.04 5.54
C LEU A 120 -6.79 6.93 4.53
N LEU A 121 -7.64 7.19 3.56
CA LEU A 121 -7.87 6.32 2.41
C LEU A 121 -7.17 6.92 1.19
N GLY A 122 -6.17 6.21 0.66
CA GLY A 122 -5.32 6.67 -0.45
C GLY A 122 -5.16 5.66 -1.57
N THR A 123 -4.71 6.13 -2.72
CA THR A 123 -4.36 5.31 -3.90
C THR A 123 -2.86 5.47 -4.24
N SER A 124 -2.49 5.26 -5.48
CA SER A 124 -1.09 5.21 -5.98
C SER A 124 -0.18 6.33 -5.50
N SER A 125 -0.68 7.57 -5.36
CA SER A 125 0.14 8.70 -4.88
C SER A 125 0.52 8.62 -3.40
N PHE A 126 -0.01 7.65 -2.65
CA PHE A 126 0.32 7.37 -1.26
C PHE A 126 1.17 6.10 -1.07
N TRP A 127 1.53 5.42 -2.17
CA TRP A 127 2.38 4.22 -2.10
C TRP A 127 3.86 4.56 -1.93
N GLU A 128 4.29 5.72 -2.43
CA GLU A 128 5.68 6.15 -2.39
C GLU A 128 5.79 7.66 -2.14
N GLY A 129 6.94 8.09 -1.60
CA GLY A 129 7.29 9.51 -1.50
C GLY A 129 6.57 10.29 -0.41
N ILE A 130 5.98 9.64 0.58
CA ILE A 130 5.30 10.29 1.71
C ILE A 130 6.14 10.08 2.97
N ASP A 131 6.40 11.18 3.68
CA ASP A 131 7.00 11.18 5.00
C ASP A 131 5.91 11.42 6.07
N LEU A 132 5.77 10.46 6.96
CA LEU A 132 4.78 10.48 8.05
C LEU A 132 5.42 10.69 9.43
N ASN A 133 6.72 11.04 9.49
CA ASN A 133 7.44 11.32 10.74
C ASN A 133 7.24 10.25 11.84
N ASP A 134 7.28 8.98 11.47
CA ASP A 134 7.04 7.82 12.37
C ASP A 134 5.63 7.76 13.03
N ASP A 135 4.69 8.55 12.55
CA ASP A 135 3.35 8.67 13.13
C ASP A 135 2.35 7.61 12.63
N LEU A 136 2.72 6.75 11.70
CA LEU A 136 1.85 5.69 11.18
C LEU A 136 1.90 4.45 12.09
N ASN A 137 0.74 4.03 12.60
CA ASN A 137 0.63 2.83 13.43
C ASN A 137 0.15 1.61 12.67
N ILE A 138 -0.82 1.78 11.77
CA ILE A 138 -1.42 0.68 11.01
C ILE A 138 -1.48 1.07 9.53
N LEU A 139 -0.88 0.22 8.70
CA LEU A 139 -0.96 0.32 7.24
C LEU A 139 -1.73 -0.89 6.69
N ILE A 140 -2.81 -0.64 5.98
CA ILE A 140 -3.65 -1.66 5.37
C ILE A 140 -3.49 -1.59 3.85
N PHE A 141 -3.11 -2.70 3.25
CA PHE A 141 -3.12 -2.86 1.80
C PHE A 141 -4.40 -3.58 1.40
N ALA A 142 -5.35 -2.87 0.78
CA ALA A 142 -6.54 -3.49 0.24
C ALA A 142 -6.20 -4.52 -0.85
N ARG A 143 -5.24 -4.17 -1.71
CA ARG A 143 -4.62 -5.06 -2.71
C ARG A 143 -3.17 -4.66 -2.91
N LEU A 144 -2.31 -5.62 -3.24
CA LEU A 144 -0.97 -5.31 -3.69
C LEU A 144 -1.00 -4.68 -5.10
N PRO A 145 -0.14 -3.69 -5.38
CA PRO A 145 -0.17 -2.92 -6.63
C PRO A 145 0.55 -3.64 -7.76
N PHE A 146 0.14 -4.87 -8.08
CA PHE A 146 0.65 -5.56 -9.26
C PHE A 146 0.19 -4.86 -10.53
N GLN A 147 1.07 -4.82 -11.53
CA GLN A 147 0.71 -4.30 -12.84
C GLN A 147 -0.37 -5.20 -13.48
N PRO A 148 -1.38 -4.61 -14.15
CA PRO A 148 -2.39 -5.39 -14.83
C PRO A 148 -1.76 -6.28 -15.91
N PRO A 149 -2.12 -7.58 -15.97
CA PRO A 149 -1.52 -8.50 -16.93
C PRO A 149 -1.86 -8.18 -18.39
N ASN A 150 -2.86 -7.34 -18.63
CA ASN A 150 -3.26 -6.85 -19.95
C ASN A 150 -2.56 -5.54 -20.37
N ASP A 151 -1.66 -5.00 -19.55
CA ASP A 151 -0.82 -3.87 -19.96
C ASP A 151 0.16 -4.31 -21.05
N PRO A 152 0.16 -3.66 -22.23
CA PRO A 152 1.00 -4.08 -23.36
C PRO A 152 2.50 -4.05 -23.06
N LEU A 153 2.95 -3.09 -22.25
CA LEU A 153 4.35 -2.98 -21.86
C LEU A 153 4.74 -4.10 -20.89
N PHE A 154 3.84 -4.41 -19.94
CA PHE A 154 4.02 -5.54 -19.03
C PHE A 154 4.08 -6.86 -19.79
N GLN A 155 3.18 -7.09 -20.76
CA GLN A 155 3.17 -8.29 -21.59
C GLN A 155 4.48 -8.44 -22.37
N ALA A 156 4.90 -7.41 -23.11
CA ALA A 156 6.13 -7.45 -23.90
C ALA A 156 7.38 -7.72 -23.05
N ARG A 157 7.44 -7.17 -21.84
CA ARG A 157 8.55 -7.41 -20.92
C ARG A 157 8.47 -8.78 -20.29
N SER A 158 7.29 -9.26 -19.94
CA SER A 158 7.08 -10.57 -19.31
C SER A 158 7.47 -11.74 -20.22
N GLU A 159 7.36 -11.58 -21.54
CA GLU A 159 7.82 -12.58 -22.54
C GLU A 159 9.33 -12.87 -22.46
N LEU A 160 10.10 -11.95 -21.88
CA LEU A 160 11.55 -12.13 -21.70
C LEU A 160 11.91 -13.07 -20.53
N TYR A 161 10.94 -13.49 -19.73
CA TYR A 161 11.16 -14.27 -18.52
C TYR A 161 10.42 -15.62 -18.58
N ALA A 162 11.09 -16.69 -18.10
CA ALA A 162 10.49 -18.02 -18.03
C ALA A 162 9.31 -18.09 -17.05
N ASN A 163 9.36 -17.31 -15.99
CA ASN A 163 8.27 -17.15 -15.00
C ASN A 163 8.06 -15.65 -14.71
N PRO A 164 7.26 -14.95 -15.53
CA PRO A 164 7.11 -13.51 -15.44
C PRO A 164 6.63 -13.02 -14.07
N PHE A 165 5.72 -13.74 -13.44
CA PHE A 165 5.18 -13.35 -12.13
C PHE A 165 6.23 -13.40 -11.01
N LYS A 166 7.14 -14.38 -11.09
CA LYS A 166 8.19 -14.55 -10.08
C LYS A 166 9.42 -13.69 -10.36
N ASP A 167 9.75 -13.51 -11.63
CA ASP A 167 11.04 -12.97 -12.05
C ASP A 167 10.94 -11.50 -12.48
N TYR A 168 9.73 -11.00 -12.77
CA TYR A 168 9.50 -9.64 -13.28
C TYR A 168 8.48 -8.83 -12.45
N ALA A 169 7.39 -9.42 -11.94
CA ALA A 169 6.32 -8.72 -11.22
C ALA A 169 6.71 -8.20 -9.82
#